data_bc0cb383dd86e066c77b54b5c7b4bda9
#
_entry.id   bc0cb383dd86e066c77b54b5c7b4bda9
#
_cell.length_a   1.000
_cell.length_b   1.000
_cell.length_c   1.000
_cell.angle_alpha   90.00
_cell.angle_beta   90.00
_cell.angle_gamma   90.00
#
_symmetry.space_group_name_H-M   'P 1'
#
loop_
_entity.id
_entity.type
_entity.pdbx_description
1 polymer ?
#
loop_
_entity_poly.entity_id
_entity_poly.type
_entity_poly.pdbx_seq_one_letter_code
_entity_poly.pdbx_strand_id
1 'polypeptide(L)'
;RYVLGSLETNGEYKPNFLDYQTYLSWQPTKRWQLDLIGNISENHYNFRPEDRNTNFGTMENVKNFQVYFDGQEKDLFRTFFGWLALTHKLKDNKTSVSLIGSIFTTKEQERYDIQGQYWLTQTETSENLGVGTYMQHSRDYLKATVGNVKLMTRRTTDHHHVEGALLWRMERVTENSAEYEYRDSAGYNVPHTGKDLYMIYSLRARNELRANRFEGYLQDNWNFRTGNDSVPTLYTLNYGVRFAHWNFNGETLISPRVSLNIVPGWNRNLAFRVATGLYYQAPFFKELRDTTTLNGVTYAKLNQKIRSQRSIHLVGAMDYSFRMLDRPFKFSAEIYYKMLSRLTPYVVDL
;
A
#
# COMPACT_ATOMS: atom_id res chain seq x y z
N ARG A 1 -6.72 22.61 11.27
CA ARG A 1 -7.10 22.72 12.71
C ARG A 1 -8.58 23.05 12.91
N TYR A 2 -9.11 24.09 12.22
CA TYR A 2 -10.50 24.54 12.42
C TYR A 2 -11.58 23.58 11.92
N VAL A 3 -11.30 22.81 10.86
CA VAL A 3 -12.28 21.88 10.26
C VAL A 3 -12.46 20.60 11.08
N LEU A 4 -11.41 20.13 11.77
CA LEU A 4 -11.45 18.90 12.56
C LEU A 4 -12.05 19.12 13.96
N GLY A 5 -12.01 20.35 14.49
CA GLY A 5 -12.64 20.67 15.78
C GLY A 5 -14.16 20.71 15.76
N SER A 6 -14.79 20.59 14.57
CA SER A 6 -16.25 20.55 14.42
C SER A 6 -16.81 19.15 14.19
N LEU A 7 -15.92 18.13 14.07
CA LEU A 7 -16.36 16.74 13.97
C LEU A 7 -16.59 16.18 15.38
N GLU A 8 -17.74 15.58 15.62
CA GLU A 8 -18.01 14.79 16.82
C GLU A 8 -17.13 13.54 16.78
N THR A 9 -15.91 13.67 17.26
CA THR A 9 -14.96 12.56 17.39
C THR A 9 -15.00 12.01 18.81
N ASN A 10 -14.69 10.72 18.94
CA ASN A 10 -14.69 10.03 20.25
C ASN A 10 -13.45 10.41 21.10
N GLY A 11 -12.89 11.60 20.90
CA GLY A 11 -11.71 12.10 21.59
C GLY A 11 -11.14 13.37 20.94
N GLU A 12 -10.15 13.94 21.61
CA GLU A 12 -9.46 15.13 21.15
C GLU A 12 -8.35 14.77 20.15
N TYR A 13 -8.51 15.17 18.89
CA TYR A 13 -7.54 14.97 17.81
C TYR A 13 -6.74 16.24 17.55
N LYS A 14 -5.42 16.15 17.60
CA LYS A 14 -4.50 17.27 17.29
C LYS A 14 -3.50 16.88 16.20
N PRO A 15 -3.92 16.78 14.92
CA PRO A 15 -3.00 16.56 13.84
C PRO A 15 -2.18 17.80 13.53
N ASN A 16 -0.90 17.61 13.25
CA ASN A 16 -0.01 18.64 12.74
C ASN A 16 0.81 18.06 11.62
N PHE A 17 0.89 18.72 10.48
CA PHE A 17 1.63 18.21 9.34
C PHE A 17 2.43 19.31 8.65
N LEU A 18 3.56 18.92 8.12
CA LEU A 18 4.41 19.70 7.23
C LEU A 18 4.66 18.85 5.99
N ASP A 19 4.42 19.41 4.81
CA ASP A 19 4.75 18.80 3.54
C ASP A 19 5.44 19.84 2.65
N TYR A 20 6.64 19.53 2.18
CA TYR A 20 7.40 20.32 1.24
C TYR A 20 7.76 19.48 0.03
N GLN A 21 7.36 19.95 -1.15
CA GLN A 21 7.63 19.28 -2.42
C GLN A 21 8.34 20.23 -3.37
N THR A 22 9.30 19.71 -4.12
CA THR A 22 9.99 20.47 -5.16
C THR A 22 10.19 19.61 -6.40
N TYR A 23 10.05 20.25 -7.55
CA TYR A 23 10.40 19.69 -8.84
C TYR A 23 11.22 20.73 -9.61
N LEU A 24 12.39 20.32 -10.06
CA LEU A 24 13.27 21.13 -10.90
C LEU A 24 13.58 20.35 -12.17
N SER A 25 13.41 21.01 -13.31
CA SER A 25 13.79 20.47 -14.62
C SER A 25 14.72 21.46 -15.30
N TRP A 26 15.88 20.98 -15.70
CA TRP A 26 16.90 21.79 -16.35
C TRP A 26 17.39 21.10 -17.62
N GLN A 27 17.32 21.82 -18.73
CA GLN A 27 17.76 21.34 -20.03
C GLN A 27 18.92 22.20 -20.55
N PRO A 28 20.19 21.89 -20.15
CA PRO A 28 21.37 22.69 -20.55
C PRO A 28 21.63 22.65 -22.03
N THR A 29 21.21 21.58 -22.72
CA THR A 29 21.30 21.46 -24.19
C THR A 29 20.09 20.74 -24.74
N LYS A 30 19.85 20.78 -26.06
CA LYS A 30 18.76 20.04 -26.73
C LYS A 30 18.80 18.52 -26.48
N ARG A 31 19.94 18.00 -26.02
CA ARG A 31 20.16 16.55 -25.81
C ARG A 31 20.24 16.11 -24.36
N TRP A 32 20.51 17.01 -23.43
CA TRP A 32 20.67 16.69 -22.03
C TRP A 32 19.55 17.31 -21.23
N GLN A 33 18.93 16.51 -20.37
CA GLN A 33 17.90 16.93 -19.43
C GLN A 33 18.22 16.35 -18.06
N LEU A 34 18.14 17.20 -17.06
CA LEU A 34 18.28 16.85 -15.65
C LEU A 34 16.97 17.18 -14.94
N ASP A 35 16.36 16.19 -14.32
CA ASP A 35 15.14 16.35 -13.54
C ASP A 35 15.41 15.95 -12.10
N LEU A 36 14.90 16.71 -11.14
CA LEU A 36 15.03 16.47 -9.72
C LEU A 36 13.65 16.61 -9.07
N ILE A 37 13.31 15.63 -8.20
CA ILE A 37 12.15 15.69 -7.31
C ILE A 37 12.64 15.52 -5.88
N GLY A 38 12.14 16.37 -4.98
CA GLY A 38 12.36 16.25 -3.54
C GLY A 38 11.05 16.39 -2.80
N ASN A 39 10.86 15.57 -1.78
CA ASN A 39 9.75 15.67 -0.84
C ASN A 39 10.24 15.44 0.58
N ILE A 40 9.78 16.28 1.49
CA ILE A 40 9.95 16.12 2.95
C ILE A 40 8.58 16.26 3.55
N SER A 41 8.13 15.24 4.28
CA SER A 41 6.84 15.24 4.97
C SER A 41 7.03 14.83 6.42
N GLU A 42 6.39 15.56 7.31
CA GLU A 42 6.34 15.24 8.74
C GLU A 42 4.91 15.40 9.25
N ASN A 43 4.36 14.31 9.77
CA ASN A 43 3.01 14.27 10.31
C ASN A 43 3.10 13.87 11.78
N HIS A 44 2.54 14.69 12.64
CA HIS A 44 2.33 14.41 14.05
C HIS A 44 0.84 14.19 14.27
N TYR A 45 0.53 13.14 14.96
CA TYR A 45 -0.83 12.82 15.34
C TYR A 45 -0.88 12.61 16.85
N ASN A 46 -1.72 13.38 17.53
CA ASN A 46 -1.96 13.24 18.96
C ASN A 46 -3.45 12.98 19.15
N PHE A 47 -3.76 11.94 19.87
CA PHE A 47 -5.11 11.58 20.26
C PHE A 47 -5.23 11.41 21.76
N ARG A 48 -6.30 11.94 22.34
CA ARG A 48 -6.72 11.70 23.73
C ARG A 48 -8.16 11.24 23.70
N PRO A 49 -8.45 10.01 24.19
CA PRO A 49 -9.84 9.57 24.31
C PRO A 49 -10.59 10.45 25.33
N GLU A 50 -11.87 10.63 25.10
CA GLU A 50 -12.77 11.35 26.00
C GLU A 50 -13.72 10.39 26.71
N ASP A 51 -14.08 10.72 27.95
CA ASP A 51 -15.04 9.98 28.73
C ASP A 51 -16.41 9.95 28.03
N ARG A 52 -17.11 8.85 28.21
CA ARG A 52 -18.43 8.64 27.61
C ARG A 52 -19.45 8.23 28.64
N ASN A 53 -20.66 8.73 28.43
CA ASN A 53 -21.83 8.35 29.21
C ASN A 53 -23.01 8.20 28.23
N THR A 54 -23.55 6.99 28.12
CA THR A 54 -24.63 6.67 27.19
C THR A 54 -25.72 5.88 27.89
N ASN A 55 -26.96 6.35 27.79
CA ASN A 55 -28.13 5.63 28.23
C ASN A 55 -28.75 4.89 27.04
N PHE A 56 -29.16 3.64 27.27
CA PHE A 56 -29.82 2.80 26.27
C PHE A 56 -30.77 1.83 26.93
N GLY A 57 -31.70 1.26 26.16
CA GLY A 57 -32.72 0.31 26.64
C GLY A 57 -34.14 0.76 26.37
N THR A 58 -35.09 0.14 27.04
CA THR A 58 -36.52 0.48 26.96
C THR A 58 -36.90 1.42 28.11
N MET A 59 -38.09 2.04 28.06
CA MET A 59 -38.60 2.91 29.14
C MET A 59 -38.67 2.20 30.51
N GLU A 60 -38.85 0.88 30.52
CA GLU A 60 -38.93 0.06 31.72
C GLU A 60 -37.58 -0.55 32.15
N ASN A 61 -36.54 -0.41 31.33
CA ASN A 61 -35.24 -0.99 31.62
C ASN A 61 -34.13 -0.14 30.96
N VAL A 62 -33.86 1.00 31.55
CA VAL A 62 -32.82 1.89 31.12
C VAL A 62 -31.47 1.48 31.71
N LYS A 63 -30.49 1.27 30.89
CA LYS A 63 -29.11 1.00 31.29
C LYS A 63 -28.24 2.20 30.99
N ASN A 64 -27.32 2.49 31.89
CA ASN A 64 -26.31 3.50 31.73
C ASN A 64 -24.94 2.86 31.53
N PHE A 65 -24.27 3.21 30.45
CA PHE A 65 -22.91 2.78 30.14
C PHE A 65 -21.97 3.98 30.23
N GLN A 66 -21.06 3.93 31.19
CA GLN A 66 -20.05 4.95 31.41
C GLN A 66 -18.66 4.37 31.10
N VAL A 67 -17.85 5.13 30.39
CA VAL A 67 -16.43 4.80 30.16
C VAL A 67 -15.60 6.02 30.54
N TYR A 68 -14.64 5.82 31.41
CA TYR A 68 -13.62 6.79 31.77
C TYR A 68 -12.32 6.39 31.12
N PHE A 69 -11.69 7.34 30.46
CA PHE A 69 -10.41 7.14 29.79
C PHE A 69 -9.30 7.95 30.43
N ASP A 70 -8.12 7.35 30.48
CA ASP A 70 -6.87 8.05 30.78
C ASP A 70 -5.80 7.66 29.77
N GLY A 71 -4.89 8.59 29.50
CA GLY A 71 -3.79 8.36 28.61
C GLY A 71 -3.87 9.10 27.27
N GLN A 72 -3.00 8.72 26.36
CA GLN A 72 -2.85 9.37 25.06
C GLN A 72 -2.13 8.49 24.04
N GLU A 73 -2.38 8.78 22.78
CA GLU A 73 -1.63 8.27 21.64
C GLU A 73 -0.84 9.39 20.98
N LYS A 74 0.39 9.11 20.59
CA LYS A 74 1.28 10.03 19.87
C LYS A 74 1.98 9.32 18.76
N ASP A 75 1.69 9.74 17.53
CA ASP A 75 2.28 9.18 16.34
C ASP A 75 3.12 10.20 15.61
N LEU A 76 4.20 9.72 15.04
CA LEU A 76 5.09 10.50 14.18
C LEU A 76 5.37 9.70 12.90
N PHE A 77 5.04 10.33 11.78
CA PHE A 77 5.39 9.83 10.45
C PHE A 77 6.28 10.87 9.77
N ARG A 78 7.54 10.53 9.54
CA ARG A 78 8.49 11.40 8.84
C ARG A 78 9.01 10.72 7.61
N THR A 79 8.83 11.34 6.46
CA THR A 79 9.23 10.82 5.15
C THR A 79 10.18 11.79 4.45
N PHE A 80 11.20 11.23 3.86
CA PHE A 80 12.07 11.91 2.90
C PHE A 80 12.09 11.12 1.59
N PHE A 81 11.88 11.81 0.48
CA PHE A 81 12.04 11.25 -0.86
C PHE A 81 12.88 12.17 -1.71
N GLY A 82 13.86 11.59 -2.40
CA GLY A 82 14.68 12.26 -3.40
C GLY A 82 14.76 11.42 -4.66
N TRP A 83 14.62 12.05 -5.81
CA TRP A 83 14.74 11.41 -7.11
C TRP A 83 15.49 12.35 -8.07
N LEU A 84 16.43 11.79 -8.82
CA LEU A 84 17.23 12.48 -9.79
C LEU A 84 17.29 11.65 -11.06
N ALA A 85 17.04 12.26 -12.22
CA ALA A 85 17.18 11.64 -13.53
C ALA A 85 18.02 12.48 -14.47
N LEU A 86 19.05 11.87 -15.03
CA LEU A 86 19.85 12.42 -16.10
C LEU A 86 19.49 11.69 -17.40
N THR A 87 18.90 12.40 -18.34
CA THR A 87 18.50 11.87 -19.65
C THR A 87 19.33 12.44 -20.76
N HIS A 88 19.86 11.57 -21.61
CA HIS A 88 20.56 11.91 -22.83
C HIS A 88 19.84 11.43 -24.08
N LYS A 89 19.49 12.33 -24.99
CA LYS A 89 18.94 12.02 -26.32
C LYS A 89 20.09 11.83 -27.31
N LEU A 90 20.15 10.68 -27.96
CA LEU A 90 21.16 10.35 -28.96
C LEU A 90 20.99 11.20 -30.23
N LYS A 91 22.02 11.16 -31.11
CA LYS A 91 22.05 11.93 -32.36
C LYS A 91 20.92 11.58 -33.33
N ASP A 92 20.38 10.38 -33.26
CA ASP A 92 19.26 9.91 -34.08
C ASP A 92 17.91 10.54 -33.70
N ASN A 93 17.83 11.30 -32.59
CA ASN A 93 16.63 11.89 -31.99
C ASN A 93 15.51 10.88 -31.70
N LYS A 94 15.74 9.59 -31.92
CA LYS A 94 14.80 8.49 -31.71
C LYS A 94 15.11 7.69 -30.45
N THR A 95 16.35 7.76 -29.97
CA THR A 95 16.83 7.00 -28.81
C THR A 95 17.19 7.94 -27.65
N SER A 96 16.77 7.57 -26.45
CA SER A 96 17.19 8.22 -25.20
C SER A 96 17.70 7.19 -24.21
N VAL A 97 18.69 7.61 -23.41
CA VAL A 97 19.23 6.83 -22.29
C VAL A 97 19.08 7.69 -21.04
N SER A 98 18.54 7.09 -19.97
CA SER A 98 18.34 7.77 -18.70
C SER A 98 19.00 7.00 -17.57
N LEU A 99 19.80 7.71 -16.77
CA LEU A 99 20.29 7.21 -15.48
C LEU A 99 19.46 7.87 -14.37
N ILE A 100 18.84 7.04 -13.53
CA ILE A 100 17.90 7.49 -12.51
C ILE A 100 18.37 6.97 -11.16
N GLY A 101 18.51 7.86 -10.18
CA GLY A 101 18.74 7.54 -8.79
C GLY A 101 17.57 7.99 -7.93
N SER A 102 17.21 7.21 -6.94
CA SER A 102 16.22 7.65 -5.94
C SER A 102 16.52 7.09 -4.57
N ILE A 103 16.10 7.83 -3.56
CA ILE A 103 16.14 7.41 -2.16
C ILE A 103 14.81 7.77 -1.51
N PHE A 104 14.26 6.82 -0.76
CA PHE A 104 13.10 6.98 0.08
C PHE A 104 13.46 6.55 1.50
N THR A 105 13.13 7.36 2.48
CA THR A 105 13.29 7.01 3.89
C THR A 105 12.03 7.40 4.64
N THR A 106 11.48 6.48 5.43
CA THR A 106 10.42 6.78 6.39
C THR A 106 10.83 6.38 7.80
N LYS A 107 10.35 7.15 8.77
CA LYS A 107 10.37 6.82 10.20
C LYS A 107 8.94 6.89 10.69
N GLU A 108 8.49 5.82 11.29
CA GLU A 108 7.16 5.68 11.85
C GLU A 108 7.31 5.37 13.33
N GLN A 109 6.62 6.12 14.16
CA GLN A 109 6.56 5.89 15.61
C GLN A 109 5.10 5.96 16.01
N GLU A 110 4.65 4.90 16.65
CA GLU A 110 3.32 4.82 17.26
C GLU A 110 3.52 4.51 18.74
N ARG A 111 3.01 5.39 19.58
CA ARG A 111 3.19 5.30 21.04
C ARG A 111 1.90 5.65 21.71
N TYR A 112 1.33 4.70 22.40
CA TYR A 112 0.18 4.95 23.23
C TYR A 112 0.28 4.24 24.58
N ASP A 113 -0.31 4.89 25.58
CA ASP A 113 -0.70 4.34 26.87
C ASP A 113 -2.12 4.79 27.07
N ILE A 114 -3.08 3.88 26.99
CA ILE A 114 -4.49 4.15 27.13
C ILE A 114 -5.06 3.18 28.13
N GLN A 115 -5.70 3.72 29.15
CA GLN A 115 -6.46 2.98 30.13
C GLN A 115 -7.93 3.38 30.02
N GLY A 116 -8.82 2.40 30.04
CA GLY A 116 -10.26 2.60 30.09
C GLY A 116 -10.87 1.84 31.24
N GLN A 117 -11.77 2.50 31.96
CA GLN A 117 -12.61 1.87 32.97
C GLN A 117 -14.07 2.04 32.55
N TYR A 118 -14.84 0.96 32.56
CA TYR A 118 -16.23 1.02 32.17
C TYR A 118 -17.14 0.46 33.24
N TRP A 119 -18.33 1.07 33.35
CA TRP A 119 -19.43 0.65 34.20
C TRP A 119 -20.70 0.52 33.38
N LEU A 120 -21.39 -0.61 33.58
CA LEU A 120 -22.72 -0.80 33.09
C LEU A 120 -23.66 -0.89 34.31
N THR A 121 -24.55 0.09 34.44
CA THR A 121 -25.49 0.16 35.57
C THR A 121 -26.92 0.13 35.08
N GLN A 122 -27.81 -0.45 35.87
CA GLN A 122 -29.25 -0.32 35.67
C GLN A 122 -29.73 0.96 36.37
N THR A 123 -30.33 1.87 35.60
CA THR A 123 -30.63 3.23 36.09
C THR A 123 -31.66 3.23 37.21
N GLU A 124 -32.66 2.35 37.17
CA GLU A 124 -33.74 2.32 38.16
C GLU A 124 -33.28 1.75 39.52
N THR A 125 -32.45 0.74 39.52
CA THR A 125 -31.99 0.05 40.73
C THR A 125 -30.63 0.53 41.21
N SER A 126 -29.90 1.33 40.39
CA SER A 126 -28.50 1.68 40.59
C SER A 126 -27.58 0.45 40.76
N GLU A 127 -28.01 -0.68 40.25
CA GLU A 127 -27.26 -1.93 40.33
C GLU A 127 -26.15 -1.94 39.26
N ASN A 128 -24.94 -2.28 39.67
CA ASN A 128 -23.84 -2.50 38.76
C ASN A 128 -23.97 -3.85 38.05
N LEU A 129 -24.24 -3.83 36.76
CA LEU A 129 -24.39 -5.05 35.92
C LEU A 129 -23.03 -5.52 35.38
N GLY A 130 -22.07 -4.61 35.31
CA GLY A 130 -20.73 -4.91 34.83
C GLY A 130 -19.76 -3.77 35.10
N VAL A 131 -18.54 -4.15 35.49
CA VAL A 131 -17.40 -3.24 35.66
C VAL A 131 -16.21 -3.90 35.04
N GLY A 132 -15.42 -3.14 34.31
CA GLY A 132 -14.20 -3.66 33.75
C GLY A 132 -13.16 -2.59 33.50
N THR A 133 -11.94 -3.05 33.35
CA THR A 133 -10.79 -2.19 33.05
C THR A 133 -10.00 -2.82 31.90
N TYR A 134 -9.48 -1.99 31.04
CA TYR A 134 -8.47 -2.40 30.06
C TYR A 134 -7.32 -1.40 30.07
N MET A 135 -6.14 -1.90 29.71
CA MET A 135 -4.93 -1.10 29.54
C MET A 135 -4.22 -1.54 28.28
N GLN A 136 -3.99 -0.58 27.39
CA GLN A 136 -3.27 -0.78 26.14
C GLN A 136 -1.97 0.01 26.15
N HIS A 137 -0.90 -0.64 25.69
CA HIS A 137 0.41 -0.05 25.58
C HIS A 137 1.04 -0.40 24.24
N SER A 138 1.59 0.59 23.56
CA SER A 138 2.42 0.38 22.37
C SER A 138 3.64 1.29 22.35
N ARG A 139 4.73 0.73 21.87
CA ARG A 139 6.00 1.42 21.57
C ARG A 139 6.54 0.86 20.27
N ASP A 140 5.98 1.32 19.16
CA ASP A 140 6.32 0.83 17.84
C ASP A 140 7.19 1.83 17.09
N TYR A 141 8.29 1.32 16.57
CA TYR A 141 9.27 2.07 15.81
C TYR A 141 9.59 1.30 14.53
N LEU A 142 9.36 1.93 13.40
CA LEU A 142 9.76 1.41 12.10
C LEU A 142 10.57 2.47 11.37
N LYS A 143 11.71 2.04 10.84
CA LYS A 143 12.51 2.85 9.92
C LYS A 143 12.75 2.05 8.66
N ALA A 144 12.33 2.58 7.52
CA ALA A 144 12.61 1.98 6.23
C ALA A 144 13.43 2.95 5.37
N THR A 145 14.41 2.40 4.66
CA THR A 145 15.19 3.13 3.64
C THR A 145 15.26 2.27 2.40
N VAL A 146 14.87 2.84 1.26
CA VAL A 146 14.91 2.20 -0.05
C VAL A 146 15.69 3.10 -1.00
N GLY A 147 16.81 2.60 -1.51
CA GLY A 147 17.61 3.25 -2.54
C GLY A 147 17.45 2.52 -3.87
N ASN A 148 17.38 3.26 -4.98
CA ASN A 148 17.28 2.69 -6.31
C ASN A 148 18.28 3.37 -7.26
N VAL A 149 18.88 2.56 -8.14
CA VAL A 149 19.63 3.04 -9.32
C VAL A 149 19.07 2.30 -10.53
N LYS A 150 18.60 3.06 -11.53
CA LYS A 150 17.98 2.53 -12.75
C LYS A 150 18.65 3.10 -13.98
N LEU A 151 19.09 2.22 -14.88
CA LEU A 151 19.50 2.56 -16.23
C LEU A 151 18.35 2.19 -17.18
N MET A 152 17.87 3.13 -17.95
CA MET A 152 16.74 2.95 -18.87
C MET A 152 17.10 3.43 -20.26
N THR A 153 16.72 2.66 -21.26
CA THR A 153 16.84 3.03 -22.68
C THR A 153 15.47 2.97 -23.33
N ARG A 154 15.14 3.99 -24.12
CA ARG A 154 13.92 4.09 -24.89
C ARG A 154 14.24 4.44 -26.32
N ARG A 155 13.63 3.75 -27.28
CA ARG A 155 13.75 4.03 -28.70
C ARG A 155 12.37 4.04 -29.34
N THR A 156 12.06 5.16 -30.00
CA THR A 156 10.79 5.34 -30.72
C THR A 156 11.08 5.45 -32.20
N THR A 157 10.45 4.58 -32.99
CA THR A 157 10.41 4.60 -34.46
C THR A 157 8.98 4.74 -34.93
N ASP A 158 8.75 4.72 -36.24
CA ASP A 158 7.41 4.88 -36.82
C ASP A 158 6.46 3.71 -36.42
N HIS A 159 7.01 2.53 -36.18
CA HIS A 159 6.25 1.32 -35.89
C HIS A 159 6.52 0.73 -34.50
N HIS A 160 7.64 1.03 -33.88
CA HIS A 160 8.08 0.42 -32.64
C HIS A 160 8.38 1.44 -31.56
N HIS A 161 7.96 1.16 -30.34
CA HIS A 161 8.36 1.89 -29.14
C HIS A 161 8.97 0.90 -28.16
N VAL A 162 10.29 0.70 -28.29
CA VAL A 162 11.05 -0.23 -27.46
C VAL A 162 11.53 0.48 -26.19
N GLU A 163 11.32 -0.15 -25.04
CA GLU A 163 11.86 0.32 -23.77
C GLU A 163 12.47 -0.85 -23.00
N GLY A 164 13.65 -0.63 -22.45
CA GLY A 164 14.34 -1.58 -21.58
C GLY A 164 14.98 -0.88 -20.41
N ALA A 165 15.03 -1.56 -19.27
CA ALA A 165 15.71 -1.03 -18.09
C ALA A 165 16.33 -2.14 -17.24
N LEU A 166 17.39 -1.75 -16.52
CA LEU A 166 17.98 -2.49 -15.42
C LEU A 166 17.86 -1.64 -14.16
N LEU A 167 17.46 -2.25 -13.06
CA LEU A 167 17.25 -1.63 -11.76
C LEU A 167 17.96 -2.43 -10.68
N TRP A 168 18.76 -1.74 -9.89
CA TRP A 168 19.22 -2.22 -8.59
C TRP A 168 18.51 -1.46 -7.49
N ARG A 169 17.94 -2.20 -6.51
CA ARG A 169 17.26 -1.66 -5.34
C ARG A 169 17.90 -2.20 -4.08
N MET A 170 18.26 -1.31 -3.18
CA MET A 170 18.67 -1.62 -1.81
C MET A 170 17.50 -1.35 -0.87
N GLU A 171 17.21 -2.31 0.01
CA GLU A 171 16.14 -2.22 1.01
C GLU A 171 16.74 -2.43 2.41
N ARG A 172 16.47 -1.50 3.30
CA ARG A 172 16.79 -1.63 4.72
C ARG A 172 15.59 -1.24 5.55
N VAL A 173 15.08 -2.17 6.36
CA VAL A 173 13.97 -1.92 7.28
C VAL A 173 14.39 -2.39 8.66
N THR A 174 14.19 -1.54 9.66
CA THR A 174 14.41 -1.84 11.07
C THR A 174 13.10 -1.65 11.79
N GLU A 175 12.66 -2.66 12.53
CA GLU A 175 11.46 -2.68 13.33
C GLU A 175 11.81 -2.96 14.79
N ASN A 176 11.18 -2.25 15.70
CA ASN A 176 11.21 -2.54 17.12
C ASN A 176 9.82 -2.25 17.69
N SER A 177 9.07 -3.31 18.02
CA SER A 177 7.70 -3.23 18.50
C SER A 177 7.59 -3.90 19.87
N ALA A 178 6.89 -3.23 20.77
CA ALA A 178 6.54 -3.73 22.09
C ALA A 178 5.12 -3.28 22.42
N GLU A 179 4.20 -4.21 22.28
CA GLU A 179 2.78 -3.99 22.53
C GLU A 179 2.28 -4.96 23.60
N TYR A 180 1.33 -4.52 24.41
CA TYR A 180 0.56 -5.40 25.28
C TYR A 180 -0.80 -4.80 25.60
N GLU A 181 -1.74 -5.69 25.89
CA GLU A 181 -3.07 -5.36 26.36
C GLU A 181 -3.45 -6.21 27.55
N TYR A 182 -3.89 -5.54 28.60
CA TYR A 182 -4.49 -6.15 29.78
C TYR A 182 -5.97 -5.86 29.80
N ARG A 183 -6.77 -6.84 30.20
CA ARG A 183 -8.20 -6.67 30.43
C ARG A 183 -8.63 -7.34 31.73
N ASP A 184 -9.59 -6.69 32.37
CA ASP A 184 -10.50 -7.28 33.31
C ASP A 184 -11.93 -6.89 32.91
N SER A 185 -12.82 -7.83 32.91
CA SER A 185 -14.24 -7.57 32.66
C SER A 185 -15.10 -8.37 33.65
N ALA A 186 -16.24 -7.82 33.97
CA ALA A 186 -17.24 -8.48 34.84
C ALA A 186 -17.93 -9.69 34.19
N GLY A 187 -17.20 -10.49 33.40
CA GLY A 187 -17.68 -11.75 32.85
C GLY A 187 -18.31 -11.69 31.47
N TYR A 188 -18.19 -10.56 30.75
CA TYR A 188 -18.78 -10.44 29.41
C TYR A 188 -17.89 -10.88 28.25
N ASN A 189 -16.60 -10.60 28.30
CA ASN A 189 -15.68 -10.89 27.17
C ASN A 189 -14.52 -11.80 27.53
N VAL A 190 -14.15 -11.87 28.80
CA VAL A 190 -13.10 -12.75 29.34
C VAL A 190 -13.57 -13.33 30.65
N PRO A 191 -13.09 -14.52 31.07
CA PRO A 191 -13.44 -15.08 32.37
C PRO A 191 -13.14 -14.07 33.48
N HIS A 192 -14.18 -13.63 34.20
CA HIS A 192 -14.02 -12.72 35.32
C HIS A 192 -13.42 -13.47 36.52
N THR A 193 -12.27 -13.01 36.97
CA THR A 193 -11.61 -13.59 38.14
C THR A 193 -11.59 -12.65 39.35
N GLY A 194 -12.18 -11.48 39.22
CA GLY A 194 -12.59 -10.62 40.30
C GLY A 194 -11.63 -9.56 40.80
N LYS A 195 -10.33 -9.62 40.54
CA LYS A 195 -9.38 -8.59 41.05
C LYS A 195 -8.19 -8.31 40.18
N ASP A 196 -7.87 -9.16 39.19
CA ASP A 196 -6.61 -9.06 38.47
C ASP A 196 -6.85 -8.75 37.00
N LEU A 197 -6.03 -7.88 36.43
CA LEU A 197 -5.94 -7.65 34.99
C LEU A 197 -5.15 -8.78 34.36
N TYR A 198 -5.71 -9.38 33.30
CA TYR A 198 -5.05 -10.44 32.54
C TYR A 198 -4.47 -9.88 31.25
N MET A 199 -3.25 -10.28 30.96
CA MET A 199 -2.65 -10.00 29.67
C MET A 199 -3.30 -10.89 28.61
N ILE A 200 -4.11 -10.28 27.73
CA ILE A 200 -4.82 -10.97 26.66
C ILE A 200 -4.06 -10.89 25.33
N TYR A 201 -3.19 -9.92 25.21
CA TYR A 201 -2.37 -9.70 24.02
C TYR A 201 -0.99 -9.20 24.40
N SER A 202 0.03 -9.71 23.72
CA SER A 202 1.38 -9.16 23.79
C SER A 202 2.11 -9.46 22.49
N LEU A 203 2.78 -8.45 21.93
CA LEU A 203 3.62 -8.58 20.75
C LEU A 203 5.00 -7.97 21.03
N ARG A 204 6.05 -8.72 20.68
CA ARG A 204 7.42 -8.21 20.65
C ARG A 204 8.05 -8.54 19.31
N ALA A 205 8.55 -7.52 18.63
CA ALA A 205 9.29 -7.66 17.38
C ALA A 205 10.58 -6.86 17.43
N ARG A 206 11.68 -7.48 17.03
CA ARG A 206 12.94 -6.78 16.81
C ARG A 206 13.57 -7.37 15.56
N ASN A 207 13.29 -6.72 14.43
CA ASN A 207 13.63 -7.21 13.11
C ASN A 207 14.52 -6.23 12.36
N GLU A 208 15.45 -6.76 11.57
CA GLU A 208 16.20 -6.01 10.59
C GLU A 208 16.15 -6.75 9.24
N LEU A 209 15.61 -6.11 8.23
CA LEU A 209 15.70 -6.54 6.83
C LEU A 209 16.82 -5.75 6.14
N ARG A 210 17.78 -6.46 5.55
CA ARG A 210 18.78 -5.91 4.64
C ARG A 210 18.74 -6.74 3.36
N ALA A 211 18.28 -6.15 2.28
CA ALA A 211 18.08 -6.87 1.05
C ALA A 211 18.43 -6.04 -0.18
N ASN A 212 18.72 -6.74 -1.27
CA ASN A 212 18.92 -6.17 -2.58
C ASN A 212 17.97 -6.87 -3.57
N ARG A 213 17.41 -6.08 -4.48
CA ARG A 213 16.67 -6.59 -5.65
C ARG A 213 17.37 -6.16 -6.92
N PHE A 214 17.49 -7.08 -7.84
CA PHE A 214 17.95 -6.85 -9.20
C PHE A 214 16.77 -7.10 -10.12
N GLU A 215 16.37 -6.08 -10.86
CA GLU A 215 15.22 -6.15 -11.75
C GLU A 215 15.63 -5.71 -13.14
N GLY A 216 14.97 -6.24 -14.15
CA GLY A 216 15.12 -5.80 -15.51
C GLY A 216 13.85 -6.02 -16.30
N TYR A 217 13.64 -5.25 -17.34
CA TYR A 217 12.56 -5.49 -18.28
C TYR A 217 12.96 -5.04 -19.69
N LEU A 218 12.30 -5.68 -20.63
CA LEU A 218 12.32 -5.29 -22.05
C LEU A 218 10.89 -5.39 -22.55
N GLN A 219 10.41 -4.34 -23.18
CA GLN A 219 9.08 -4.28 -23.77
C GLN A 219 9.10 -3.54 -25.10
N ASP A 220 8.16 -3.89 -25.98
CA ASP A 220 7.92 -3.21 -27.24
C ASP A 220 6.41 -2.97 -27.42
N ASN A 221 6.10 -1.83 -27.99
CA ASN A 221 4.80 -1.49 -28.52
C ASN A 221 4.94 -1.41 -30.03
N TRP A 222 4.45 -2.43 -30.74
CA TRP A 222 4.50 -2.53 -32.16
C TRP A 222 3.17 -2.14 -32.79
N ASN A 223 3.19 -1.07 -33.60
CA ASN A 223 2.05 -0.58 -34.35
C ASN A 223 2.17 -0.99 -35.80
N PHE A 224 1.18 -1.72 -36.31
CA PHE A 224 1.14 -2.14 -37.70
C PHE A 224 -0.30 -2.10 -38.23
N ARG A 225 -0.43 -2.17 -39.54
CA ARG A 225 -1.71 -2.13 -40.23
C ARG A 225 -1.80 -3.21 -41.28
N THR A 226 -3.02 -3.69 -41.55
CA THR A 226 -3.29 -4.66 -42.60
C THR A 226 -4.55 -4.28 -43.37
N GLY A 227 -4.72 -4.82 -44.56
CA GLY A 227 -5.87 -4.58 -45.44
C GLY A 227 -5.64 -3.47 -46.44
N ASN A 228 -6.74 -2.92 -46.97
CA ASN A 228 -6.70 -1.89 -48.02
C ASN A 228 -6.16 -0.57 -47.41
N ASP A 229 -5.31 0.14 -48.12
CA ASP A 229 -4.70 1.42 -47.70
C ASP A 229 -5.73 2.51 -47.39
N SER A 230 -6.91 2.48 -48.02
CA SER A 230 -7.98 3.44 -47.76
C SER A 230 -8.69 3.18 -46.41
N VAL A 231 -8.77 1.94 -45.96
CA VAL A 231 -9.49 1.55 -44.71
C VAL A 231 -8.73 0.41 -43.99
N PRO A 232 -7.46 0.64 -43.60
CA PRO A 232 -6.66 -0.40 -42.99
C PRO A 232 -7.18 -0.75 -41.57
N THR A 233 -7.08 -1.99 -41.17
CA THR A 233 -7.21 -2.39 -39.78
C THR A 233 -5.92 -2.06 -39.03
N LEU A 234 -6.04 -1.36 -37.90
CA LEU A 234 -4.89 -0.97 -37.07
C LEU A 234 -4.69 -1.95 -35.93
N TYR A 235 -3.46 -2.33 -35.74
CA TYR A 235 -3.05 -3.22 -34.66
C TYR A 235 -1.99 -2.54 -33.80
N THR A 236 -2.13 -2.71 -32.49
CA THR A 236 -1.09 -2.35 -31.51
C THR A 236 -0.81 -3.58 -30.66
N LEU A 237 0.35 -4.17 -30.86
CA LEU A 237 0.83 -5.32 -30.09
C LEU A 237 1.82 -4.84 -29.03
N ASN A 238 1.47 -4.96 -27.75
CA ASN A 238 2.39 -4.71 -26.64
C ASN A 238 2.86 -6.06 -26.12
N TYR A 239 4.14 -6.26 -26.04
CA TYR A 239 4.73 -7.47 -25.47
C TYR A 239 6.01 -7.13 -24.70
N GLY A 240 6.29 -7.94 -23.70
CA GLY A 240 7.48 -7.75 -22.91
C GLY A 240 7.67 -8.80 -21.85
N VAL A 241 8.84 -8.76 -21.26
CA VAL A 241 9.24 -9.64 -20.18
C VAL A 241 9.90 -8.82 -19.08
N ARG A 242 9.57 -9.15 -17.84
CA ARG A 242 10.23 -8.61 -16.64
C ARG A 242 10.94 -9.74 -15.91
N PHE A 243 12.14 -9.44 -15.43
CA PHE A 243 12.93 -10.27 -14.55
C PHE A 243 13.05 -9.57 -13.20
N ALA A 244 13.03 -10.34 -12.10
CA ALA A 244 13.32 -9.84 -10.75
C ALA A 244 14.02 -10.93 -9.94
N HIS A 245 15.07 -10.56 -9.23
CA HIS A 245 15.74 -11.41 -8.26
C HIS A 245 15.82 -10.68 -6.91
N TRP A 246 15.39 -11.35 -5.84
CA TRP A 246 15.43 -10.82 -4.48
C TRP A 246 16.31 -11.70 -3.59
N ASN A 247 17.41 -11.15 -3.08
CA ASN A 247 18.38 -11.92 -2.32
C ASN A 247 17.90 -12.28 -0.91
N PHE A 248 16.86 -11.62 -0.37
CA PHE A 248 16.33 -11.94 0.96
C PHE A 248 15.78 -13.38 1.05
N ASN A 249 14.99 -13.79 0.08
CA ASN A 249 14.42 -15.14 0.01
C ASN A 249 14.96 -15.99 -1.16
N GLY A 250 15.95 -15.47 -1.92
CA GLY A 250 16.57 -16.14 -3.08
C GLY A 250 15.62 -16.36 -4.26
N GLU A 251 14.50 -15.64 -4.32
CA GLU A 251 13.48 -15.84 -5.36
C GLU A 251 13.86 -15.13 -6.65
N THR A 252 13.76 -15.87 -7.77
CA THR A 252 13.92 -15.36 -9.12
C THR A 252 12.63 -15.51 -9.88
N LEU A 253 12.14 -14.42 -10.47
CA LEU A 253 10.82 -14.31 -11.09
C LEU A 253 10.95 -13.83 -12.53
N ILE A 254 10.17 -14.44 -13.42
CA ILE A 254 10.06 -14.04 -14.83
C ILE A 254 8.59 -13.80 -15.14
N SER A 255 8.25 -12.62 -15.65
CA SER A 255 6.88 -12.13 -15.84
C SER A 255 6.65 -11.71 -17.28
N PRO A 256 6.31 -12.64 -18.21
CA PRO A 256 5.91 -12.31 -19.57
C PRO A 256 4.52 -11.70 -19.60
N ARG A 257 4.30 -10.75 -20.52
CA ARG A 257 3.03 -10.07 -20.75
C ARG A 257 2.85 -9.79 -22.22
N VAL A 258 1.62 -9.91 -22.70
CA VAL A 258 1.25 -9.56 -24.07
C VAL A 258 -0.15 -8.98 -24.09
N SER A 259 -0.37 -7.96 -24.92
CA SER A 259 -1.70 -7.47 -25.24
C SER A 259 -1.78 -7.04 -26.70
N LEU A 260 -2.91 -7.30 -27.32
CA LEU A 260 -3.22 -6.93 -28.69
C LEU A 260 -4.45 -6.03 -28.67
N ASN A 261 -4.32 -4.83 -29.26
CA ASN A 261 -5.41 -3.92 -29.52
C ASN A 261 -5.67 -3.88 -31.04
N ILE A 262 -6.94 -3.96 -31.43
CA ILE A 262 -7.37 -4.04 -32.82
C ILE A 262 -8.45 -2.96 -33.04
N VAL A 263 -8.23 -2.06 -34.00
CA VAL A 263 -9.22 -1.12 -34.49
C VAL A 263 -9.57 -1.52 -35.94
N PRO A 264 -10.75 -2.14 -36.19
CA PRO A 264 -11.12 -2.65 -37.49
C PRO A 264 -11.23 -1.53 -38.52
N GLY A 265 -10.79 -1.81 -39.75
CA GLY A 265 -10.90 -0.87 -40.85
C GLY A 265 -12.35 -0.54 -41.21
N TRP A 266 -13.25 -1.52 -41.15
CA TRP A 266 -14.67 -1.37 -41.47
C TRP A 266 -15.46 -0.52 -40.44
N ASN A 267 -14.96 -0.36 -39.20
CA ASN A 267 -15.57 0.53 -38.20
C ASN A 267 -14.52 1.08 -37.24
N ARG A 268 -14.14 2.34 -37.43
CA ARG A 268 -13.14 3.04 -36.62
C ARG A 268 -13.62 3.38 -35.21
N ASN A 269 -14.91 3.30 -34.95
CA ASN A 269 -15.49 3.53 -33.65
C ASN A 269 -15.40 2.30 -32.72
N LEU A 270 -15.03 1.15 -33.27
CA LEU A 270 -14.80 -0.08 -32.51
C LEU A 270 -13.32 -0.28 -32.21
N ALA A 271 -13.03 -0.74 -30.98
CA ALA A 271 -11.74 -1.23 -30.60
C ALA A 271 -11.88 -2.50 -29.75
N PHE A 272 -11.10 -3.52 -30.08
CA PHE A 272 -11.04 -4.77 -29.32
C PHE A 272 -9.68 -4.89 -28.68
N ARG A 273 -9.64 -5.41 -27.43
CA ARG A 273 -8.41 -5.66 -26.71
C ARG A 273 -8.42 -7.07 -26.12
N VAL A 274 -7.32 -7.77 -26.31
CA VAL A 274 -7.05 -9.04 -25.62
C VAL A 274 -5.71 -8.92 -24.92
N ALA A 275 -5.64 -9.35 -23.67
CA ALA A 275 -4.41 -9.28 -22.91
C ALA A 275 -4.23 -10.50 -22.00
N THR A 276 -2.99 -10.93 -21.85
CA THR A 276 -2.61 -11.96 -20.88
C THR A 276 -1.25 -11.65 -20.27
N GLY A 277 -1.02 -12.15 -19.07
CA GLY A 277 0.27 -11.97 -18.43
C GLY A 277 0.40 -12.72 -17.11
N LEU A 278 1.65 -12.96 -16.76
CA LEU A 278 2.06 -13.53 -15.49
C LEU A 278 2.59 -12.40 -14.58
N TYR A 279 2.02 -12.28 -13.39
CA TYR A 279 2.32 -11.22 -12.45
C TYR A 279 2.76 -11.81 -11.12
N TYR A 280 3.74 -11.15 -10.51
CA TYR A 280 4.18 -11.47 -9.16
C TYR A 280 4.15 -10.23 -8.29
N GLN A 281 3.76 -10.42 -7.04
CA GLN A 281 3.81 -9.40 -5.99
C GLN A 281 4.65 -9.95 -4.85
N ALA A 282 5.77 -9.30 -4.59
CA ALA A 282 6.57 -9.62 -3.41
C ALA A 282 5.78 -9.28 -2.14
N PRO A 283 5.93 -10.04 -1.06
CA PRO A 283 5.29 -9.75 0.21
C PRO A 283 5.75 -8.40 0.76
N PHE A 284 4.84 -7.70 1.44
CA PHE A 284 5.16 -6.52 2.21
C PHE A 284 5.97 -6.90 3.47
N PHE A 285 6.65 -5.94 4.06
CA PHE A 285 7.49 -6.20 5.24
C PHE A 285 6.70 -6.87 6.38
N LYS A 286 5.48 -6.40 6.66
CA LYS A 286 4.61 -6.99 7.70
C LYS A 286 4.17 -8.43 7.37
N GLU A 287 4.01 -8.77 6.09
CA GLU A 287 3.67 -10.13 5.63
C GLU A 287 4.83 -11.11 5.73
N LEU A 288 6.07 -10.62 5.88
CA LEU A 288 7.25 -11.46 6.10
C LEU A 288 7.39 -11.94 7.54
N ARG A 289 6.55 -11.49 8.46
CA ARG A 289 6.64 -11.86 9.86
C ARG A 289 5.95 -13.19 10.11
N ASP A 290 6.62 -14.04 10.86
CA ASP A 290 6.10 -15.27 11.42
C ASP A 290 6.01 -15.12 12.95
N THR A 291 4.91 -15.53 13.56
CA THR A 291 4.64 -15.31 14.98
C THR A 291 4.74 -16.61 15.76
N THR A 292 5.32 -16.53 16.96
CA THR A 292 5.42 -17.65 17.90
C THR A 292 5.11 -17.15 19.29
N THR A 293 4.16 -17.79 19.99
CA THR A 293 3.81 -17.43 21.36
C THR A 293 4.52 -18.35 22.36
N LEU A 294 5.25 -17.73 23.30
CA LEU A 294 5.95 -18.39 24.38
C LEU A 294 5.59 -17.70 25.70
N ASN A 295 5.08 -18.45 26.67
CA ASN A 295 4.70 -17.95 28.00
C ASN A 295 3.78 -16.71 27.96
N GLY A 296 2.80 -16.71 27.06
CA GLY A 296 1.84 -15.59 26.89
C GLY A 296 2.40 -14.37 26.13
N VAL A 297 3.64 -14.42 25.66
CA VAL A 297 4.24 -13.34 24.83
C VAL A 297 4.39 -13.83 23.40
N THR A 298 3.84 -13.08 22.46
CA THR A 298 3.98 -13.33 21.02
C THR A 298 5.23 -12.63 20.48
N TYR A 299 6.08 -13.37 19.82
CA TYR A 299 7.28 -12.88 19.17
C TYR A 299 7.10 -12.93 17.65
N ALA A 300 7.37 -11.83 16.98
CA ALA A 300 7.35 -11.76 15.52
C ALA A 300 8.78 -11.72 14.96
N LYS A 301 9.10 -12.63 14.03
CA LYS A 301 10.40 -12.75 13.36
C LYS A 301 10.23 -12.82 11.85
N LEU A 302 11.22 -12.33 11.09
CA LEU A 302 11.19 -12.41 9.63
C LEU A 302 11.37 -13.84 9.14
N ASN A 303 10.50 -14.27 8.23
CA ASN A 303 10.52 -15.57 7.58
C ASN A 303 10.97 -15.44 6.12
N GLN A 304 12.16 -15.96 5.81
CA GLN A 304 12.72 -15.96 4.46
C GLN A 304 12.08 -16.97 3.50
N LYS A 305 11.20 -17.84 3.99
CA LYS A 305 10.55 -18.87 3.16
C LYS A 305 9.30 -18.34 2.46
N ILE A 306 8.79 -17.18 2.86
CA ILE A 306 7.61 -16.57 2.25
C ILE A 306 7.96 -16.14 0.83
N ARG A 307 7.13 -16.56 -0.13
CA ARG A 307 7.31 -16.36 -1.56
C ARG A 307 6.35 -15.31 -2.09
N SER A 308 6.70 -14.75 -3.24
CA SER A 308 5.84 -13.81 -3.96
C SER A 308 4.51 -14.45 -4.36
N GLN A 309 3.43 -13.71 -4.17
CA GLN A 309 2.11 -14.05 -4.68
C GLN A 309 2.15 -14.05 -6.21
N ARG A 310 1.42 -14.96 -6.85
CA ARG A 310 1.38 -15.12 -8.31
C ARG A 310 -0.04 -14.96 -8.83
N SER A 311 -0.16 -14.21 -9.92
CA SER A 311 -1.43 -14.04 -10.61
C SER A 311 -1.25 -14.21 -12.12
N ILE A 312 -2.13 -14.99 -12.75
CA ILE A 312 -2.26 -15.08 -14.20
C ILE A 312 -3.55 -14.35 -14.58
N HIS A 313 -3.47 -13.45 -15.54
CA HIS A 313 -4.60 -12.68 -16.02
C HIS A 313 -4.92 -13.00 -17.46
N LEU A 314 -6.20 -13.13 -17.76
CA LEU A 314 -6.78 -13.16 -19.11
C LEU A 314 -7.83 -12.05 -19.17
N VAL A 315 -7.74 -11.19 -20.17
CA VAL A 315 -8.64 -10.02 -20.32
C VAL A 315 -9.09 -9.95 -21.77
N GLY A 316 -10.39 -9.78 -21.97
CA GLY A 316 -11.01 -9.40 -23.25
C GLY A 316 -11.81 -8.12 -23.05
N ALA A 317 -11.66 -7.13 -23.93
CA ALA A 317 -12.37 -5.88 -23.84
C ALA A 317 -12.82 -5.38 -25.22
N MET A 318 -13.91 -4.62 -25.24
CA MET A 318 -14.44 -3.94 -26.40
C MET A 318 -14.85 -2.52 -26.03
N ASP A 319 -14.45 -1.57 -26.84
CA ASP A 319 -14.91 -0.18 -26.80
C ASP A 319 -15.69 0.16 -28.07
N TYR A 320 -16.83 0.82 -27.92
CA TYR A 320 -17.61 1.34 -29.03
C TYR A 320 -18.00 2.81 -28.79
N SER A 321 -17.51 3.69 -29.66
CA SER A 321 -17.81 5.11 -29.63
C SER A 321 -18.90 5.42 -30.63
N PHE A 322 -19.99 6.14 -30.24
CA PHE A 322 -21.10 6.51 -31.12
C PHE A 322 -21.66 7.85 -30.74
N ARG A 323 -22.48 8.41 -31.62
CA ARG A 323 -23.24 9.65 -31.37
C ARG A 323 -24.70 9.30 -31.20
N MET A 324 -25.34 9.88 -30.19
CA MET A 324 -26.76 9.79 -29.93
C MET A 324 -27.24 11.16 -29.40
N LEU A 325 -28.34 11.71 -29.94
CA LEU A 325 -28.83 13.03 -29.56
C LEU A 325 -27.77 14.14 -29.68
N ASP A 326 -26.98 14.11 -30.74
CA ASP A 326 -25.85 15.01 -31.04
C ASP A 326 -24.74 15.04 -29.98
N ARG A 327 -24.75 14.11 -29.06
CA ARG A 327 -23.70 13.97 -28.03
C ARG A 327 -22.85 12.75 -28.27
N PRO A 328 -21.53 12.79 -27.94
CA PRO A 328 -20.67 11.63 -28.02
C PRO A 328 -20.94 10.67 -26.84
N PHE A 329 -21.07 9.40 -27.13
CA PHE A 329 -21.18 8.31 -26.17
C PHE A 329 -20.04 7.31 -26.39
N LYS A 330 -19.65 6.64 -25.34
CA LYS A 330 -18.74 5.52 -25.38
C LYS A 330 -19.33 4.36 -24.56
N PHE A 331 -19.49 3.21 -25.20
CA PHE A 331 -19.79 1.96 -24.52
C PHE A 331 -18.49 1.19 -24.34
N SER A 332 -18.21 0.69 -23.13
CA SER A 332 -17.05 -0.14 -22.81
C SER A 332 -17.52 -1.41 -22.10
N ALA A 333 -17.07 -2.55 -22.57
CA ALA A 333 -17.31 -3.85 -21.94
C ALA A 333 -15.98 -4.57 -21.73
N GLU A 334 -15.81 -5.18 -20.57
CA GLU A 334 -14.61 -5.96 -20.23
C GLU A 334 -15.00 -7.25 -19.51
N ILE A 335 -14.39 -8.35 -19.92
CA ILE A 335 -14.40 -9.62 -19.22
C ILE A 335 -12.97 -9.98 -18.82
N TYR A 336 -12.82 -10.43 -17.60
CA TYR A 336 -11.51 -10.86 -17.12
C TYR A 336 -11.60 -12.15 -16.31
N TYR A 337 -10.52 -12.91 -16.35
CA TYR A 337 -10.30 -14.08 -15.50
C TYR A 337 -8.94 -13.95 -14.82
N LYS A 338 -8.91 -14.09 -13.48
CA LYS A 338 -7.68 -14.04 -12.68
C LYS A 338 -7.51 -15.34 -11.91
N MET A 339 -6.38 -15.98 -12.11
CA MET A 339 -5.96 -17.14 -11.32
C MET A 339 -4.90 -16.70 -10.32
N LEU A 340 -5.25 -16.75 -9.04
CA LEU A 340 -4.36 -16.38 -7.94
C LEU A 340 -3.76 -17.63 -7.32
N SER A 341 -2.49 -17.55 -6.93
CA SER A 341 -1.79 -18.64 -6.25
C SER A 341 -0.69 -18.08 -5.34
N ARG A 342 -0.26 -18.88 -4.35
CA ARG A 342 0.70 -18.49 -3.32
C ARG A 342 0.22 -17.26 -2.55
N LEU A 343 -1.07 -17.19 -2.24
CA LEU A 343 -1.62 -16.13 -1.40
C LEU A 343 -1.08 -16.30 0.02
N THR A 344 -0.77 -15.17 0.66
CA THR A 344 -0.43 -15.15 2.08
C THR A 344 -1.73 -14.93 2.85
N PRO A 345 -2.29 -15.97 3.50
CA PRO A 345 -3.50 -15.81 4.28
C PRO A 345 -3.20 -15.01 5.56
N TYR A 346 -4.12 -14.16 5.96
CA TYR A 346 -4.16 -13.58 7.30
C TYR A 346 -5.02 -14.50 8.17
N VAL A 347 -4.49 -14.92 9.30
CA VAL A 347 -5.28 -15.58 10.35
C VAL A 347 -5.74 -14.48 11.30
N VAL A 348 -7.04 -14.34 11.46
CA VAL A 348 -7.62 -13.49 12.50
C VAL A 348 -7.78 -14.40 13.71
N ASP A 349 -7.03 -14.16 14.77
CA ASP A 349 -7.29 -14.78 16.07
C ASP A 349 -8.58 -14.14 16.62
N LEU A 350 -9.63 -14.96 16.69
CA LEU A 350 -10.95 -14.58 17.23
C LEU A 350 -10.97 -14.80 18.74
#